data_ea7ec8c711a8bb8209808fe2e676efbb
#
_entry.id   ea7ec8c711a8bb8209808fe2e676efbb
#
_cell.length_a   1.000
_cell.length_b   1.000
_cell.length_c   1.000
_cell.angle_alpha   90.00
_cell.angle_beta   90.00
_cell.angle_gamma   90.00
#
_symmetry.space_group_name_H-M   'P 1'
#
loop_
_entity.id
_entity.type
_entity.pdbx_description
1 polymer ?
#
loop_
_entity_poly.entity_id
_entity_poly.type
_entity_poly.pdbx_seq_one_letter_code
_entity_poly.pdbx_strand_id
1 'polypeptide(L)'
;LNLASTSGGTRITRFGDYNKGEHLSQRFDDVSLSSVGGDIYYFFNHSRYSQAAAYCYSKYQLRSAGSWIAGAAVTHQKIDIDFSGLPEDMLEKLPGSYERYRFHYTDYGLIGGYAYNWVLHPKRWLINATILPSIGYRHSYEGATEGRKDMFSTNVRAMMSVVYNHRSLYASLVGRYDGHIYYKSAYTFVNSNNSVTFNVGFRF
;
A
#
# COMPACT_ATOMS: atom_id res chain seq x y z
N LEU A 1 -13.21 -1.88 2.30
CA LEU A 1 -13.29 -0.52 1.77
C LEU A 1 -12.10 0.29 2.26
N ASN A 2 -11.36 0.89 1.35
CA ASN A 2 -10.21 1.74 1.64
C ASN A 2 -10.50 3.15 1.11
N LEU A 3 -10.31 4.14 1.96
CA LEU A 3 -10.38 5.54 1.61
C LEU A 3 -9.09 6.20 2.05
N ALA A 4 -8.42 6.91 1.15
CA ALA A 4 -7.25 7.70 1.48
C ALA A 4 -7.32 9.04 0.75
N SER A 5 -6.97 10.11 1.46
CA SER A 5 -6.83 11.43 0.90
C SER A 5 -5.65 12.12 1.58
N THR A 6 -4.81 12.74 0.80
CA THR A 6 -3.66 13.53 1.28
C THR A 6 -3.57 14.78 0.43
N SER A 7 -3.36 15.92 1.07
CA SER A 7 -3.12 17.20 0.41
C SER A 7 -2.06 17.98 1.18
N GLY A 8 -1.03 18.43 0.49
CA GLY A 8 0.09 19.18 1.05
C GLY A 8 1.06 18.37 1.92
N GLY A 9 2.13 18.98 2.36
CA GLY A 9 3.08 18.41 3.32
C GLY A 9 4.05 17.35 2.76
N THR A 10 4.19 17.27 1.45
CA THR A 10 5.16 16.37 0.79
C THR A 10 6.56 16.98 0.83
N ARG A 11 7.58 16.15 0.91
CA ARG A 11 8.98 16.57 0.90
C ARG A 11 9.79 15.73 -0.06
N ILE A 12 10.56 16.38 -0.94
CA ILE A 12 11.51 15.70 -1.82
C ILE A 12 12.80 15.52 -1.02
N THR A 13 13.19 14.25 -0.81
CA THR A 13 14.41 13.88 -0.09
C THR A 13 15.52 13.40 -1.01
N ARG A 14 15.20 13.08 -2.26
CA ARG A 14 16.14 12.67 -3.30
C ARG A 14 15.57 12.97 -4.67
N PHE A 15 16.39 13.53 -5.55
CA PHE A 15 16.02 13.86 -6.92
C PHE A 15 17.14 13.45 -7.89
N GLY A 16 17.09 12.19 -8.36
CA GLY A 16 18.13 11.62 -9.24
C GLY A 16 19.54 11.80 -8.68
N ASP A 17 20.45 12.30 -9.51
CA ASP A 17 21.82 12.66 -9.14
C ASP A 17 21.98 14.14 -8.74
N TYR A 18 20.86 14.83 -8.51
CA TYR A 18 20.86 16.19 -8.03
C TYR A 18 21.50 16.23 -6.64
N ASN A 19 22.45 17.17 -6.48
CA ASN A 19 23.16 17.39 -5.22
C ASN A 19 24.02 16.23 -4.69
N LYS A 20 24.49 15.34 -5.54
CA LYS A 20 25.52 14.26 -5.32
C LYS A 20 25.73 13.84 -3.86
N GLY A 21 24.65 13.46 -3.16
CA GLY A 21 24.74 12.87 -1.83
C GLY A 21 24.51 13.82 -0.65
N GLU A 22 24.27 15.10 -0.85
CA GLU A 22 23.79 15.96 0.21
C GLU A 22 22.31 15.72 0.53
N HIS A 23 21.92 15.97 1.78
CA HIS A 23 20.53 15.83 2.21
C HIS A 23 19.64 16.87 1.53
N LEU A 24 18.91 16.48 0.51
CA LEU A 24 17.87 17.29 -0.09
C LEU A 24 16.64 17.25 0.81
N SER A 25 16.09 18.40 1.15
CA SER A 25 14.88 18.53 1.95
C SER A 25 14.03 19.68 1.41
N GLN A 26 13.61 19.57 0.15
CA GLN A 26 12.74 20.55 -0.49
C GLN A 26 11.29 20.26 -0.11
N ARG A 27 10.61 21.25 0.49
CA ARG A 27 9.17 21.18 0.73
C ARG A 27 8.44 21.27 -0.60
N PHE A 28 7.47 20.40 -0.77
CA PHE A 28 6.66 20.29 -1.99
C PHE A 28 5.21 20.10 -1.58
N ASP A 29 4.46 21.18 -1.55
CA ASP A 29 3.10 21.18 -1.01
C ASP A 29 2.01 20.87 -2.06
N ASP A 30 2.36 20.84 -3.34
CA ASP A 30 1.43 20.75 -4.46
C ASP A 30 1.20 19.29 -4.92
N VAL A 31 1.06 18.38 -3.96
CA VAL A 31 0.66 16.99 -4.21
C VAL A 31 -0.69 16.74 -3.58
N SER A 32 -1.68 16.39 -4.40
CA SER A 32 -2.95 15.87 -3.91
C SER A 32 -3.14 14.41 -4.34
N LEU A 33 -3.55 13.57 -3.39
CA LEU A 33 -3.86 12.18 -3.61
C LEU A 33 -5.26 11.90 -3.09
N SER A 34 -6.09 11.29 -3.92
CA SER A 34 -7.39 10.74 -3.52
C SER A 34 -7.49 9.31 -4.02
N SER A 35 -7.81 8.39 -3.14
CA SER A 35 -7.95 6.97 -3.47
C SER A 35 -9.17 6.38 -2.79
N VAL A 36 -9.97 5.65 -3.55
CA VAL A 36 -11.08 4.85 -3.06
C VAL A 36 -11.00 3.46 -3.66
N GLY A 37 -11.17 2.42 -2.85
CA GLY A 37 -11.09 1.05 -3.33
C GLY A 37 -11.67 0.04 -2.36
N GLY A 38 -11.82 -1.18 -2.85
CA GLY A 38 -12.26 -2.32 -2.07
C GLY A 38 -11.56 -3.60 -2.50
N ASP A 39 -11.38 -4.48 -1.54
CA ASP A 39 -10.79 -5.79 -1.75
C ASP A 39 -11.72 -6.87 -1.18
N ILE A 40 -11.77 -8.01 -1.85
CA ILE A 40 -12.44 -9.22 -1.37
C ILE A 40 -11.44 -10.37 -1.39
N TYR A 41 -11.43 -11.17 -0.31
CA TYR A 41 -10.50 -12.28 -0.15
C TYR A 41 -11.22 -13.56 0.24
N TYR A 42 -10.74 -14.68 -0.29
CA TYR A 42 -11.10 -16.03 0.12
C TYR A 42 -9.88 -16.73 0.72
N PHE A 43 -10.04 -17.28 1.92
CA PHE A 43 -9.02 -18.04 2.64
C PHE A 43 -9.30 -19.53 2.50
N PHE A 44 -8.46 -20.27 1.79
CA PHE A 44 -8.69 -21.71 1.51
C PHE A 44 -8.67 -22.56 2.78
N ASN A 45 -7.91 -22.16 3.79
CA ASN A 45 -7.84 -22.87 5.08
C ASN A 45 -8.57 -22.11 6.20
N HIS A 46 -9.72 -21.53 5.90
CA HIS A 46 -10.52 -20.72 6.86
C HIS A 46 -10.94 -21.46 8.13
N SER A 47 -10.96 -22.80 8.12
CA SER A 47 -11.30 -23.61 9.30
C SER A 47 -10.17 -23.64 10.34
N ARG A 48 -8.91 -23.46 9.95
CA ARG A 48 -7.73 -23.51 10.83
C ARG A 48 -6.99 -22.18 10.94
N TYR A 49 -7.02 -21.38 9.89
CA TYR A 49 -6.38 -20.06 9.82
C TYR A 49 -7.38 -18.94 10.12
N SER A 50 -7.02 -17.97 10.94
CA SER A 50 -7.84 -16.81 11.23
C SER A 50 -7.09 -15.50 11.00
N GLN A 51 -7.44 -14.80 9.92
CA GLN A 51 -6.97 -13.43 9.66
C GLN A 51 -7.46 -12.46 10.75
N ALA A 52 -8.68 -12.68 11.27
CA ALA A 52 -9.25 -11.85 12.33
C ALA A 52 -8.49 -11.95 13.66
N ALA A 53 -7.78 -13.04 13.92
CA ALA A 53 -6.93 -13.15 15.10
C ALA A 53 -5.69 -12.23 15.01
N ALA A 54 -5.17 -12.01 13.81
CA ALA A 54 -3.95 -11.25 13.55
C ALA A 54 -4.20 -9.73 13.39
N TYR A 55 -5.37 -9.33 12.87
CA TYR A 55 -5.59 -7.93 12.45
C TYR A 55 -6.88 -7.29 13.01
N CYS A 56 -7.86 -8.10 13.42
CA CYS A 56 -9.11 -7.58 14.01
C CYS A 56 -9.22 -7.87 15.52
N TYR A 57 -8.37 -8.75 16.05
CA TYR A 57 -8.28 -9.13 17.47
C TYR A 57 -9.57 -9.71 18.06
N SER A 58 -10.54 -10.04 17.22
CA SER A 58 -11.85 -10.56 17.63
C SER A 58 -11.87 -12.06 17.95
N LYS A 59 -10.79 -12.77 17.58
CA LYS A 59 -10.66 -14.23 17.76
C LYS A 59 -9.27 -14.59 18.29
N TYR A 60 -9.17 -15.78 18.90
CA TYR A 60 -7.89 -16.39 19.25
C TYR A 60 -7.52 -17.46 18.22
N GLN A 61 -6.28 -17.44 17.76
CA GLN A 61 -5.66 -18.56 17.06
C GLN A 61 -4.98 -19.44 18.10
N LEU A 62 -5.36 -20.70 18.21
CA LEU A 62 -4.85 -21.62 19.24
C LEU A 62 -3.68 -22.47 18.77
N ARG A 63 -3.55 -22.68 17.45
CA ARG A 63 -2.48 -23.47 16.81
C ARG A 63 -1.96 -22.70 15.60
N SER A 64 -0.66 -22.84 15.34
CA SER A 64 -0.06 -22.27 14.13
C SER A 64 -0.72 -22.88 12.89
N ALA A 65 -1.05 -22.03 11.93
CA ALA A 65 -1.66 -22.45 10.67
C ALA A 65 -1.44 -21.36 9.61
N GLY A 66 -1.41 -21.79 8.36
CA GLY A 66 -1.36 -20.89 7.21
C GLY A 66 -2.54 -21.13 6.28
N SER A 67 -2.73 -20.21 5.34
CA SER A 67 -3.75 -20.30 4.31
C SER A 67 -3.25 -19.68 3.01
N TRP A 68 -3.51 -20.36 1.90
CA TRP A 68 -3.53 -19.70 0.60
C TRP A 68 -4.70 -18.72 0.56
N ILE A 69 -4.51 -17.64 -0.16
CA ILE A 69 -5.46 -16.54 -0.29
C ILE A 69 -5.63 -16.26 -1.78
N ALA A 70 -6.87 -16.19 -2.23
CA ALA A 70 -7.24 -15.65 -3.53
C ALA A 70 -8.19 -14.47 -3.31
N GLY A 71 -8.15 -13.49 -4.22
CA GLY A 71 -9.01 -12.33 -4.08
C GLY A 71 -9.05 -11.47 -5.32
N ALA A 72 -9.86 -10.43 -5.24
CA ALA A 72 -9.94 -9.39 -6.24
C ALA A 72 -9.97 -8.01 -5.56
N ALA A 73 -9.42 -7.02 -6.25
CA ALA A 73 -9.41 -5.64 -5.81
C ALA A 73 -9.84 -4.71 -6.93
N VAL A 74 -10.50 -3.62 -6.55
CA VAL A 74 -10.76 -2.49 -7.42
C VAL A 74 -10.34 -1.23 -6.69
N THR A 75 -9.50 -0.42 -7.32
CA THR A 75 -9.02 0.83 -6.73
C THR A 75 -9.12 1.96 -7.77
N HIS A 76 -9.85 3.00 -7.43
CA HIS A 76 -9.88 4.24 -8.20
C HIS A 76 -8.99 5.26 -7.53
N GLN A 77 -8.06 5.86 -8.30
CA GLN A 77 -7.06 6.76 -7.75
C GLN A 77 -6.89 8.00 -8.64
N LYS A 78 -6.79 9.14 -7.97
CA LYS A 78 -6.41 10.43 -8.57
C LYS A 78 -5.20 10.95 -7.83
N ILE A 79 -4.12 11.23 -8.56
CA ILE A 79 -2.92 11.87 -8.05
C ILE A 79 -2.68 13.09 -8.94
N ASP A 80 -2.55 14.23 -8.34
CA ASP A 80 -2.22 15.49 -9.01
C ASP A 80 -0.93 16.01 -8.38
N ILE A 81 0.10 16.21 -9.21
CA ILE A 81 1.40 16.71 -8.80
C ILE A 81 1.68 17.96 -9.64
N ASP A 82 1.80 19.09 -9.00
CA ASP A 82 2.18 20.35 -9.64
C ASP A 82 3.64 20.65 -9.34
N PHE A 83 4.48 20.61 -10.36
CA PHE A 83 5.91 20.83 -10.25
C PHE A 83 6.31 22.29 -10.37
N SER A 84 5.37 23.22 -10.63
CA SER A 84 5.65 24.64 -10.85
C SER A 84 6.32 25.33 -9.63
N GLY A 85 6.14 24.76 -8.43
CA GLY A 85 6.79 25.25 -7.21
C GLY A 85 8.22 24.74 -6.98
N LEU A 86 8.80 23.97 -7.90
CA LEU A 86 10.18 23.50 -7.81
C LEU A 86 11.17 24.57 -8.33
N PRO A 87 12.42 24.59 -7.80
CA PRO A 87 13.50 25.39 -8.35
C PRO A 87 13.74 25.09 -9.84
N GLU A 88 14.10 26.12 -10.62
CA GLU A 88 14.29 26.00 -12.08
C GLU A 88 15.32 24.94 -12.46
N ASP A 89 16.39 24.79 -11.69
CA ASP A 89 17.44 23.78 -11.89
C ASP A 89 16.95 22.33 -11.64
N MET A 90 15.86 22.14 -10.93
CA MET A 90 15.17 20.86 -10.81
C MET A 90 14.17 20.65 -11.95
N LEU A 91 13.47 21.70 -12.37
CA LEU A 91 12.50 21.63 -13.47
C LEU A 91 13.16 21.21 -14.78
N GLU A 92 14.35 21.74 -15.09
CA GLU A 92 15.12 21.37 -16.29
C GLU A 92 15.50 19.88 -16.36
N LYS A 93 15.56 19.19 -15.22
CA LYS A 93 15.91 17.77 -15.13
C LYS A 93 14.70 16.84 -15.17
N LEU A 94 13.49 17.37 -15.17
CA LEU A 94 12.30 16.55 -15.31
C LEU A 94 12.18 16.01 -16.73
N PRO A 95 11.87 14.73 -16.93
CA PRO A 95 11.65 14.16 -18.24
C PRO A 95 10.33 14.70 -18.83
N GLY A 96 10.43 15.63 -19.76
CA GLY A 96 9.29 16.25 -20.46
C GLY A 96 8.88 17.60 -19.85
N SER A 97 8.28 18.45 -20.70
CA SER A 97 7.85 19.81 -20.36
C SER A 97 6.57 19.86 -19.50
N TYR A 98 6.37 18.92 -18.61
CA TYR A 98 5.14 18.86 -17.81
C TYR A 98 5.33 19.58 -16.48
N GLU A 99 4.82 20.79 -16.38
CA GLU A 99 4.70 21.51 -15.11
C GLU A 99 3.72 20.82 -14.14
N ARG A 100 2.78 20.05 -14.67
CA ARG A 100 1.75 19.35 -13.89
C ARG A 100 1.57 17.92 -14.37
N TYR A 101 1.58 16.97 -13.45
CA TYR A 101 1.37 15.56 -13.74
C TYR A 101 0.12 15.04 -13.03
N ARG A 102 -0.83 14.50 -13.79
CA ARG A 102 -2.07 13.94 -13.29
C ARG A 102 -2.17 12.45 -13.59
N PHE A 103 -2.29 11.66 -12.55
CA PHE A 103 -2.69 10.26 -12.64
C PHE A 103 -4.15 10.13 -12.29
N HIS A 104 -4.97 9.65 -13.21
CA HIS A 104 -6.37 9.37 -12.98
C HIS A 104 -6.69 8.02 -13.60
N TYR A 105 -6.88 7.01 -12.73
CA TYR A 105 -7.06 5.64 -13.20
C TYR A 105 -7.92 4.79 -12.27
N THR A 106 -8.43 3.69 -12.82
CA THR A 106 -9.01 2.58 -12.06
C THR A 106 -8.18 1.33 -12.32
N ASP A 107 -7.79 0.66 -11.25
CA ASP A 107 -7.02 -0.57 -11.24
C ASP A 107 -7.94 -1.74 -10.83
N TYR A 108 -8.02 -2.76 -11.67
CA TYR A 108 -8.76 -4.00 -11.43
C TYR A 108 -7.74 -5.11 -11.27
N GLY A 109 -7.62 -5.70 -10.08
CA GLY A 109 -6.58 -6.66 -9.76
C GLY A 109 -7.11 -8.01 -9.31
N LEU A 110 -6.43 -9.08 -9.73
CA LEU A 110 -6.55 -10.41 -9.14
C LEU A 110 -5.38 -10.62 -8.17
N ILE A 111 -5.72 -11.07 -6.98
CA ILE A 111 -4.80 -11.23 -5.86
C ILE A 111 -4.62 -12.72 -5.59
N GLY A 112 -3.38 -13.16 -5.46
CA GLY A 112 -3.04 -14.49 -4.99
C GLY A 112 -1.92 -14.39 -3.98
N GLY A 113 -1.96 -15.19 -2.91
CA GLY A 113 -0.88 -15.11 -1.94
C GLY A 113 -1.02 -16.11 -0.81
N TYR A 114 -0.23 -15.86 0.24
CA TYR A 114 -0.17 -16.75 1.39
C TYR A 114 -0.03 -15.95 2.68
N ALA A 115 -0.66 -16.48 3.73
CA ALA A 115 -0.51 -15.96 5.08
C ALA A 115 -0.25 -17.10 6.06
N TYR A 116 0.53 -16.80 7.11
CA TYR A 116 0.82 -17.75 8.16
C TYR A 116 0.76 -17.09 9.55
N ASN A 117 0.12 -17.79 10.47
CA ASN A 117 0.03 -17.47 11.89
C ASN A 117 0.93 -18.40 12.69
N TRP A 118 1.98 -17.85 13.30
CA TRP A 118 2.78 -18.54 14.33
C TRP A 118 2.18 -18.26 15.70
N VAL A 119 1.71 -19.29 16.37
CA VAL A 119 1.25 -19.24 17.76
C VAL A 119 2.42 -19.65 18.64
N LEU A 120 3.13 -18.71 19.21
CA LEU A 120 4.27 -18.99 20.10
C LEU A 120 3.79 -19.46 21.48
N HIS A 121 2.68 -18.89 21.96
CA HIS A 121 2.02 -19.33 23.18
C HIS A 121 0.50 -19.20 22.99
N PRO A 122 -0.29 -20.30 23.12
CA PRO A 122 -1.73 -20.27 22.95
C PRO A 122 -2.38 -19.17 23.79
N LYS A 123 -3.28 -18.41 23.17
CA LYS A 123 -3.99 -17.27 23.78
C LYS A 123 -3.11 -16.11 24.26
N ARG A 124 -1.79 -16.12 24.07
CA ARG A 124 -0.91 -15.02 24.48
C ARG A 124 -0.21 -14.36 23.32
N TRP A 125 0.61 -15.10 22.56
CA TRP A 125 1.44 -14.54 21.52
C TRP A 125 1.09 -15.11 20.15
N LEU A 126 0.79 -14.22 19.23
CA LEU A 126 0.57 -14.53 17.81
C LEU A 126 1.46 -13.62 16.96
N ILE A 127 2.17 -14.21 16.01
CA ILE A 127 2.87 -13.48 14.95
C ILE A 127 2.21 -13.90 13.63
N ASN A 128 1.94 -12.94 12.77
CA ASN A 128 1.46 -13.19 11.41
C ASN A 128 2.41 -12.58 10.39
N ALA A 129 2.56 -13.26 9.27
CA ALA A 129 3.09 -12.68 8.03
C ALA A 129 2.14 -13.04 6.89
N THR A 130 1.87 -12.06 6.03
CA THR A 130 0.99 -12.16 4.87
C THR A 130 1.68 -11.51 3.69
N ILE A 131 1.69 -12.18 2.54
CA ILE A 131 2.17 -11.63 1.27
C ILE A 131 1.12 -11.88 0.18
N LEU A 132 0.73 -10.81 -0.52
CA LEU A 132 -0.36 -10.77 -1.48
C LEU A 132 0.11 -10.06 -2.76
N PRO A 133 0.85 -10.72 -3.64
CA PRO A 133 1.05 -10.23 -4.99
C PRO A 133 -0.27 -10.16 -5.75
N SER A 134 -0.39 -9.17 -6.63
CA SER A 134 -1.52 -9.03 -7.53
C SER A 134 -1.09 -8.62 -8.92
N ILE A 135 -1.84 -9.08 -9.89
CA ILE A 135 -1.73 -8.69 -11.30
C ILE A 135 -3.06 -8.11 -11.73
N GLY A 136 -3.04 -7.12 -12.59
CA GLY A 136 -4.28 -6.48 -12.95
C GLY A 136 -4.23 -5.65 -14.22
N TYR A 137 -5.38 -5.09 -14.50
CA TYR A 137 -5.67 -4.21 -15.61
C TYR A 137 -5.95 -2.83 -15.06
N ARG A 138 -5.26 -1.85 -15.61
CA ARG A 138 -5.41 -0.44 -15.27
C ARG A 138 -5.96 0.33 -16.44
N HIS A 139 -7.05 1.04 -16.20
CA HIS A 139 -7.66 1.96 -17.11
C HIS A 139 -7.39 3.40 -16.68
N SER A 140 -6.64 4.16 -17.51
CA SER A 140 -6.43 5.60 -17.32
C SER A 140 -7.49 6.41 -18.06
N TYR A 141 -7.94 7.49 -17.44
CA TYR A 141 -8.97 8.37 -17.98
C TYR A 141 -8.36 9.57 -18.73
N GLU A 142 -9.17 10.25 -19.56
CA GLU A 142 -8.78 11.41 -20.35
C GLU A 142 -8.18 12.58 -19.54
N GLY A 143 -8.55 12.71 -18.25
CA GLY A 143 -7.99 13.72 -17.36
C GLY A 143 -6.55 13.43 -16.88
N ALA A 144 -5.97 12.27 -17.22
CA ALA A 144 -4.61 11.95 -16.92
C ALA A 144 -3.64 12.60 -17.92
N THR A 145 -2.43 12.93 -17.47
CA THR A 145 -1.37 13.49 -18.34
C THR A 145 -1.06 12.60 -19.55
N GLU A 146 -1.21 11.30 -19.39
CA GLU A 146 -0.99 10.31 -20.45
C GLU A 146 -2.22 10.05 -21.34
N GLY A 147 -3.34 10.69 -21.01
CA GLY A 147 -4.60 10.48 -21.69
C GLY A 147 -5.24 9.12 -21.37
N ARG A 148 -6.27 8.76 -22.13
CA ARG A 148 -6.95 7.47 -22.00
C ARG A 148 -6.05 6.33 -22.45
N LYS A 149 -5.72 5.42 -21.54
CA LYS A 149 -4.79 4.32 -21.80
C LYS A 149 -5.09 3.12 -20.92
N ASP A 150 -4.90 1.95 -21.53
CA ASP A 150 -5.01 0.67 -20.85
C ASP A 150 -3.63 0.08 -20.62
N MET A 151 -3.36 -0.37 -19.41
CA MET A 151 -2.04 -0.87 -19.02
C MET A 151 -2.15 -2.09 -18.12
N PHE A 152 -1.13 -2.91 -18.15
CA PHE A 152 -0.95 -3.99 -17.18
C PHE A 152 -0.40 -3.41 -15.87
N SER A 153 -0.92 -3.85 -14.74
CA SER A 153 -0.45 -3.45 -13.41
C SER A 153 0.03 -4.64 -12.60
N THR A 154 1.05 -4.41 -11.79
CA THR A 154 1.53 -5.38 -10.81
C THR A 154 1.66 -4.68 -9.47
N ASN A 155 1.04 -5.27 -8.44
CA ASN A 155 1.11 -4.73 -7.09
C ASN A 155 1.51 -5.83 -6.11
N VAL A 156 2.06 -5.43 -4.97
CA VAL A 156 2.37 -6.34 -3.88
C VAL A 156 1.94 -5.72 -2.55
N ARG A 157 1.19 -6.49 -1.77
CA ARG A 157 0.87 -6.14 -0.38
C ARG A 157 1.57 -7.11 0.54
N ALA A 158 2.35 -6.60 1.46
CA ALA A 158 2.94 -7.37 2.54
C ALA A 158 2.48 -6.82 3.89
N MET A 159 2.11 -7.71 4.80
CA MET A 159 1.66 -7.33 6.14
C MET A 159 2.31 -8.24 7.16
N MET A 160 2.67 -7.67 8.31
CA MET A 160 3.12 -8.39 9.47
C MET A 160 2.38 -7.89 10.71
N SER A 161 2.05 -8.80 11.62
CA SER A 161 1.52 -8.40 12.92
C SER A 161 2.12 -9.22 14.04
N VAL A 162 2.29 -8.56 15.19
CA VAL A 162 2.62 -9.19 16.46
C VAL A 162 1.50 -8.84 17.43
N VAL A 163 0.83 -9.84 17.97
CA VAL A 163 -0.32 -9.67 18.88
C VAL A 163 -0.01 -10.31 20.21
N TYR A 164 -0.09 -9.53 21.26
CA TYR A 164 -0.03 -9.99 22.64
C TYR A 164 -1.39 -9.89 23.29
N ASN A 165 -1.83 -10.96 23.94
CA ASN A 165 -3.09 -11.02 24.65
C ASN A 165 -2.85 -11.36 26.14
N HIS A 166 -3.52 -10.66 27.02
CA HIS A 166 -3.52 -10.94 28.45
C HIS A 166 -4.94 -10.77 29.01
N ARG A 167 -5.61 -11.89 29.32
CA ARG A 167 -7.02 -11.88 29.73
C ARG A 167 -7.88 -11.13 28.70
N SER A 168 -8.57 -10.09 29.14
CA SER A 168 -9.41 -9.22 28.28
C SER A 168 -8.61 -8.15 27.51
N LEU A 169 -7.34 -7.91 27.88
CA LEU A 169 -6.48 -6.93 27.23
C LEU A 169 -5.77 -7.53 26.00
N TYR A 170 -5.58 -6.72 24.98
CA TYR A 170 -4.64 -7.03 23.90
C TYR A 170 -3.80 -5.81 23.54
N ALA A 171 -2.59 -6.08 23.05
CA ALA A 171 -1.73 -5.10 22.39
C ALA A 171 -1.25 -5.70 21.07
N SER A 172 -1.10 -4.87 20.06
CA SER A 172 -0.58 -5.32 18.76
C SER A 172 0.26 -4.28 18.07
N LEU A 173 1.24 -4.75 17.31
CA LEU A 173 2.01 -3.97 16.36
C LEU A 173 1.76 -4.54 14.96
N VAL A 174 1.33 -3.69 14.03
CA VAL A 174 1.03 -4.07 12.64
C VAL A 174 1.87 -3.23 11.71
N GLY A 175 2.67 -3.88 10.88
CA GLY A 175 3.36 -3.28 9.74
C GLY A 175 2.65 -3.64 8.45
N ARG A 176 2.50 -2.67 7.55
CA ARG A 176 1.92 -2.86 6.22
C ARG A 176 2.78 -2.17 5.18
N TYR A 177 3.00 -2.85 4.08
CA TYR A 177 3.64 -2.37 2.87
C TYR A 177 2.69 -2.60 1.68
N ASP A 178 2.35 -1.56 0.94
CA ASP A 178 1.63 -1.63 -0.32
C ASP A 178 2.52 -1.04 -1.42
N GLY A 179 3.04 -1.88 -2.32
CA GLY A 179 3.88 -1.49 -3.45
C GLY A 179 3.12 -1.59 -4.76
N HIS A 180 3.24 -0.56 -5.59
CA HIS A 180 2.65 -0.49 -6.92
C HIS A 180 3.76 -0.27 -7.94
N ILE A 181 3.85 -1.16 -8.94
CA ILE A 181 4.83 -1.10 -10.01
C ILE A 181 4.12 -0.74 -11.31
N TYR A 182 4.59 0.32 -11.93
CA TYR A 182 4.06 0.84 -13.17
C TYR A 182 5.10 0.66 -14.28
N TYR A 183 4.77 -0.13 -15.27
CA TYR A 183 5.64 -0.36 -16.42
C TYR A 183 5.29 0.60 -17.56
N LYS A 184 6.25 1.39 -17.99
CA LYS A 184 6.18 2.20 -19.20
C LYS A 184 7.36 1.88 -20.10
N SER A 185 7.20 2.05 -21.41
CA SER A 185 8.24 1.72 -22.39
C SER A 185 9.60 2.42 -22.16
N ALA A 186 9.57 3.61 -21.53
CA ALA A 186 10.75 4.42 -21.29
C ALA A 186 11.23 4.38 -19.82
N TYR A 187 10.37 4.05 -18.85
CA TYR A 187 10.74 4.03 -17.43
C TYR A 187 9.77 3.16 -16.59
N THR A 188 10.25 2.70 -15.46
CA THR A 188 9.43 2.01 -14.45
C THR A 188 9.24 2.95 -13.27
N PHE A 189 7.99 3.18 -12.90
CA PHE A 189 7.66 3.95 -11.70
C PHE A 189 7.24 3.01 -10.58
N VAL A 190 7.81 3.19 -9.41
CA VAL A 190 7.45 2.43 -8.21
C VAL A 190 6.91 3.38 -7.17
N ASN A 191 5.68 3.14 -6.75
CA ASN A 191 5.06 3.84 -5.65
C ASN A 191 4.87 2.87 -4.49
N SER A 192 5.21 3.26 -3.27
CA SER A 192 4.98 2.45 -2.09
C SER A 192 4.37 3.25 -0.96
N ASN A 193 3.44 2.62 -0.25
CA ASN A 193 2.85 3.15 0.96
C ASN A 193 3.18 2.21 2.12
N ASN A 194 3.78 2.77 3.16
CA ASN A 194 4.20 2.04 4.34
C ASN A 194 3.49 2.59 5.57
N SER A 195 3.00 1.71 6.42
CA SER A 195 2.43 2.10 7.70
C SER A 195 2.81 1.15 8.82
N VAL A 196 2.96 1.71 10.01
CA VAL A 196 3.13 0.95 11.24
C VAL A 196 2.08 1.46 12.24
N THR A 197 1.28 0.53 12.76
CA THR A 197 0.18 0.85 13.67
C THR A 197 0.34 0.07 14.96
N PHE A 198 0.26 0.77 16.09
CA PHE A 198 0.20 0.19 17.42
C PHE A 198 -1.23 0.29 17.95
N ASN A 199 -1.77 -0.83 18.42
CA ASN A 199 -3.12 -0.87 18.98
C ASN A 199 -3.10 -1.49 20.38
N VAL A 200 -3.92 -0.93 21.28
CA VAL A 200 -4.24 -1.49 22.59
C VAL A 200 -5.75 -1.48 22.75
N GLY A 201 -6.30 -2.55 23.27
CA GLY A 201 -7.75 -2.62 23.46
C GLY A 201 -8.19 -3.74 24.42
N PHE A 202 -9.49 -3.76 24.63
CA PHE A 202 -10.15 -4.73 25.50
C PHE A 202 -11.08 -5.62 24.66
N ARG A 203 -11.18 -6.89 25.07
CA ARG A 203 -12.22 -7.82 24.62
C ARG A 203 -13.22 -8.04 25.75
N PHE A 204 -14.47 -7.95 25.42
CA PHE A 204 -15.58 -8.24 26.29
C PHE A 204 -16.00 -9.70 26.16
#